data_5ce34cf92c93a14f386c1cbaae71a253
#
_entry.id   5ce34cf92c93a14f386c1cbaae71a253
#
_cell.length_a   1.000
_cell.length_b   1.000
_cell.length_c   1.000
_cell.angle_alpha   90.00
_cell.angle_beta   90.00
_cell.angle_gamma   90.00
#
_symmetry.space_group_name_H-M   'P 1'
#
loop_
_entity.id
_entity.type
_entity.pdbx_description
1 polymer ?
#
loop_
_entity_poly.entity_id
_entity_poly.type
_entity_poly.pdbx_seq_one_letter_code
_entity_poly.pdbx_strand_id
1 'polypeptide(L)'
;MPIRKVEPKDKEELEELANKYLVPLYGDQTKALNERLTGYNYKHALVFEADNGEIEGLVAVSDKPGKNYVKLSTLVVKEEYLNKGIGKSLLEVALKYAKKSGKKEISVTVGEEVEENLHFFCKYGFKLKKELQDKYREGKKELVLVREIK
;
A
#
# COMPACT_ATOMS: atom_id res chain seq x y z
N MET A 1 9.66 -9.40 -15.11
CA MET A 1 8.37 -9.03 -14.52
C MET A 1 8.31 -7.53 -14.28
N PRO A 2 7.16 -6.90 -14.53
CA PRO A 2 7.04 -5.45 -14.31
C PRO A 2 7.08 -5.02 -12.84
N ILE A 3 6.87 -5.94 -11.90
CA ILE A 3 6.90 -5.61 -10.48
C ILE A 3 8.23 -6.02 -9.87
N ARG A 4 8.89 -5.09 -9.22
CA ARG A 4 10.19 -5.31 -8.57
C ARG A 4 10.28 -4.53 -7.25
N LYS A 5 11.27 -4.89 -6.43
CA LYS A 5 11.55 -4.15 -5.21
C LYS A 5 12.03 -2.73 -5.54
N VAL A 6 11.72 -1.78 -4.67
CA VAL A 6 12.25 -0.43 -4.80
C VAL A 6 13.77 -0.44 -4.64
N GLU A 7 14.43 0.49 -5.32
CA GLU A 7 15.88 0.67 -5.27
C GLU A 7 16.19 2.14 -4.97
N PRO A 8 17.38 2.47 -4.47
CA PRO A 8 17.74 3.87 -4.18
C PRO A 8 17.56 4.81 -5.37
N LYS A 9 17.74 4.32 -6.59
CA LYS A 9 17.54 5.12 -7.81
C LYS A 9 16.09 5.59 -7.99
N ASP A 10 15.14 4.97 -7.30
CA ASP A 10 13.71 5.29 -7.43
C ASP A 10 13.29 6.48 -6.55
N LYS A 11 14.18 6.96 -5.70
CA LYS A 11 13.83 7.97 -4.69
C LYS A 11 13.09 9.17 -5.27
N GLU A 12 13.62 9.75 -6.35
CA GLU A 12 13.03 10.95 -6.94
C GLU A 12 11.62 10.72 -7.47
N GLU A 13 11.40 9.62 -8.22
CA GLU A 13 10.07 9.29 -8.74
C GLU A 13 9.10 8.98 -7.61
N LEU A 14 9.56 8.30 -6.55
CA LEU A 14 8.70 7.98 -5.41
C LEU A 14 8.36 9.22 -4.60
N GLU A 15 9.25 10.20 -4.50
CA GLU A 15 8.96 11.49 -3.88
C GLU A 15 7.85 12.22 -4.65
N GLU A 16 7.95 12.26 -5.98
CA GLU A 16 6.92 12.88 -6.81
C GLU A 16 5.57 12.19 -6.65
N LEU A 17 5.57 10.87 -6.65
CA LEU A 17 4.35 10.08 -6.48
C LEU A 17 3.74 10.32 -5.09
N ALA A 18 4.55 10.33 -4.04
CA ALA A 18 4.09 10.60 -2.70
C ALA A 18 3.52 12.01 -2.56
N ASN A 19 4.19 13.00 -3.13
CA ASN A 19 3.72 14.39 -3.08
C ASN A 19 2.36 14.57 -3.76
N LYS A 20 2.14 13.88 -4.85
CA LYS A 20 0.89 13.99 -5.59
C LYS A 20 -0.26 13.23 -4.93
N TYR A 21 -0.02 12.00 -4.47
CA TYR A 21 -1.08 11.10 -4.06
C TYR A 21 -1.20 10.86 -2.56
N LEU A 22 -0.11 10.99 -1.79
CA LEU A 22 -0.09 10.63 -0.38
C LEU A 22 -0.06 11.84 0.56
N VAL A 23 0.75 12.84 0.24
CA VAL A 23 0.88 14.04 1.08
C VAL A 23 -0.46 14.74 1.30
N PRO A 24 -1.31 14.93 0.26
CA PRO A 24 -2.62 15.57 0.48
C PRO A 24 -3.52 14.84 1.47
N LEU A 25 -3.35 13.52 1.63
CA LEU A 25 -4.18 12.71 2.51
C LEU A 25 -3.52 12.47 3.87
N TYR A 26 -2.22 12.28 3.91
CA TYR A 26 -1.52 11.77 5.11
C TYR A 26 -0.37 12.65 5.59
N GLY A 27 -0.08 13.77 4.92
CA GLY A 27 0.98 14.68 5.30
C GLY A 27 2.36 14.21 4.86
N ASP A 28 3.40 14.72 5.53
CA ASP A 28 4.80 14.47 5.16
C ASP A 28 5.14 12.98 5.07
N GLN A 29 5.70 12.57 3.95
CA GLN A 29 6.05 11.18 3.65
C GLN A 29 7.54 10.87 3.71
N THR A 30 8.38 11.82 4.16
CA THR A 30 9.83 11.67 4.16
C THR A 30 10.28 10.43 4.94
N LYS A 31 9.79 10.27 6.15
CA LYS A 31 10.14 9.11 6.99
C LYS A 31 9.67 7.80 6.36
N ALA A 32 8.43 7.77 5.90
CA ALA A 32 7.86 6.57 5.28
C ALA A 32 8.64 6.16 4.04
N LEU A 33 9.01 7.13 3.20
CA LEU A 33 9.80 6.86 2.00
C LEU A 33 11.16 6.29 2.34
N ASN A 34 11.87 6.87 3.32
CA ASN A 34 13.17 6.38 3.74
C ASN A 34 13.09 4.95 4.28
N GLU A 35 12.07 4.64 5.07
CA GLU A 35 11.86 3.28 5.58
C GLU A 35 11.63 2.29 4.44
N ARG A 36 10.84 2.68 3.43
CA ARG A 36 10.57 1.82 2.28
C ARG A 36 11.83 1.57 1.43
N LEU A 37 12.65 2.59 1.24
CA LEU A 37 13.87 2.47 0.44
C LEU A 37 14.93 1.61 1.14
N THR A 38 14.99 1.64 2.47
CA THR A 38 16.03 0.93 3.24
C THR A 38 15.55 -0.39 3.83
N GLY A 39 14.24 -0.64 3.85
CA GLY A 39 13.68 -1.81 4.53
C GLY A 39 13.61 -1.66 6.04
N TYR A 40 13.90 -0.47 6.56
CA TYR A 40 13.89 -0.21 7.99
C TYR A 40 12.50 -0.42 8.58
N ASN A 41 12.46 -0.88 9.85
CA ASN A 41 11.20 -1.10 10.58
C ASN A 41 10.26 -2.09 9.87
N TYR A 42 10.85 -3.11 9.21
CA TYR A 42 10.12 -4.17 8.50
C TYR A 42 9.22 -3.66 7.36
N LYS A 43 9.57 -2.51 6.77
CA LYS A 43 8.87 -1.96 5.63
C LYS A 43 9.44 -2.53 4.32
N HIS A 44 8.55 -2.96 3.43
CA HIS A 44 8.93 -3.49 2.12
C HIS A 44 8.07 -2.82 1.08
N ALA A 45 8.68 -2.41 -0.02
CA ALA A 45 7.95 -1.75 -1.09
C ALA A 45 8.32 -2.32 -2.44
N LEU A 46 7.32 -2.41 -3.32
CA LEU A 46 7.47 -2.89 -4.68
C LEU A 46 6.84 -1.87 -5.62
N VAL A 47 7.42 -1.73 -6.79
CA VAL A 47 6.92 -0.81 -7.81
C VAL A 47 6.51 -1.58 -9.05
N PHE A 48 5.53 -1.04 -9.77
CA PHE A 48 5.18 -1.51 -11.10
C PHE A 48 5.91 -0.61 -12.09
N GLU A 49 6.89 -1.17 -12.78
CA GLU A 49 7.72 -0.45 -13.74
C GLU A 49 7.31 -0.80 -15.16
N ALA A 50 7.02 0.23 -15.96
CA ALA A 50 6.71 0.05 -17.37
C ALA A 50 7.97 -0.27 -18.18
N ASP A 51 7.80 -0.70 -19.41
CA ASP A 51 8.91 -1.04 -20.32
C ASP A 51 9.87 0.13 -20.53
N ASN A 52 9.37 1.36 -20.48
CA ASN A 52 10.19 2.57 -20.61
C ASN A 52 10.92 2.99 -19.32
N GLY A 53 10.76 2.22 -18.23
CA GLY A 53 11.39 2.52 -16.95
C GLY A 53 10.57 3.41 -16.04
N GLU A 54 9.42 3.90 -16.47
CA GLU A 54 8.56 4.74 -15.65
C GLU A 54 7.85 3.92 -14.56
N ILE A 55 7.80 4.44 -13.33
CA ILE A 55 7.05 3.82 -12.26
C ILE A 55 5.58 4.24 -12.34
N GLU A 56 4.70 3.25 -12.53
CA GLU A 56 3.27 3.49 -12.70
C GLU A 56 2.46 3.21 -11.44
N GLY A 57 3.04 2.53 -10.47
CA GLY A 57 2.35 2.22 -9.22
C GLY A 57 3.31 1.73 -8.15
N LEU A 58 2.81 1.72 -6.91
CA LEU A 58 3.58 1.36 -5.72
C LEU A 58 2.70 0.61 -4.74
N VAL A 59 3.24 -0.46 -4.16
CA VAL A 59 2.64 -1.12 -3.01
C VAL A 59 3.68 -1.21 -1.90
N ALA A 60 3.27 -0.94 -0.67
CA ALA A 60 4.15 -1.06 0.49
C ALA A 60 3.46 -1.86 1.58
N VAL A 61 4.22 -2.76 2.20
CA VAL A 61 3.74 -3.62 3.26
C VAL A 61 4.65 -3.50 4.47
N SER A 62 4.12 -3.80 5.66
CA SER A 62 4.88 -3.84 6.90
C SER A 62 4.66 -5.21 7.55
N ASP A 63 5.75 -5.92 7.81
CA ASP A 63 5.73 -7.28 8.34
C ASP A 63 6.47 -7.34 9.67
N LYS A 64 5.88 -6.76 10.71
CA LYS A 64 6.50 -6.70 12.04
C LYS A 64 6.42 -8.05 12.75
N PRO A 65 7.50 -8.48 13.42
CA PRO A 65 7.47 -9.68 14.25
C PRO A 65 6.43 -9.57 15.37
N GLY A 66 5.85 -10.69 15.76
CA GLY A 66 4.86 -10.72 16.84
C GLY A 66 3.45 -10.36 16.42
N LYS A 67 3.23 -10.00 15.17
CA LYS A 67 1.90 -9.76 14.63
C LYS A 67 1.48 -10.94 13.76
N ASN A 68 0.20 -11.28 13.78
CA ASN A 68 -0.33 -12.35 12.93
C ASN A 68 -0.84 -11.84 11.58
N TYR A 69 -0.55 -10.59 11.26
CA TYR A 69 -0.97 -9.97 10.02
C TYR A 69 0.16 -9.18 9.38
N VAL A 70 0.09 -9.03 8.06
CA VAL A 70 0.91 -8.08 7.31
C VAL A 70 0.05 -6.85 7.08
N LYS A 71 0.60 -5.67 7.35
CA LYS A 71 -0.11 -4.42 7.06
C LYS A 71 0.22 -3.96 5.65
N LEU A 72 -0.81 -3.81 4.81
CA LEU A 72 -0.66 -3.14 3.53
C LEU A 72 -0.76 -1.63 3.83
N SER A 73 0.39 -0.96 3.86
CA SER A 73 0.44 0.43 4.29
C SER A 73 0.14 1.42 3.17
N THR A 74 0.41 1.04 1.93
CA THR A 74 0.20 1.91 0.77
C THR A 74 -0.05 1.08 -0.47
N LEU A 75 -1.04 1.48 -1.26
CA LEU A 75 -1.25 0.98 -2.60
C LEU A 75 -1.71 2.16 -3.44
N VAL A 76 -0.90 2.57 -4.39
CA VAL A 76 -1.21 3.72 -5.23
C VAL A 76 -0.83 3.41 -6.68
N VAL A 77 -1.71 3.82 -7.60
CA VAL A 77 -1.47 3.74 -9.05
C VAL A 77 -1.65 5.14 -9.59
N LYS A 78 -0.75 5.57 -10.48
CA LYS A 78 -0.88 6.88 -11.11
C LYS A 78 -2.21 6.98 -11.85
N GLU A 79 -2.84 8.15 -11.77
CA GLU A 79 -4.17 8.40 -12.32
C GLU A 79 -4.29 7.99 -13.79
N GLU A 80 -3.28 8.32 -14.61
CA GLU A 80 -3.28 8.02 -16.04
C GLU A 80 -3.18 6.52 -16.34
N TYR A 81 -2.86 5.70 -15.35
CA TYR A 81 -2.72 4.24 -15.53
C TYR A 81 -3.76 3.44 -14.75
N LEU A 82 -4.80 4.10 -14.24
CA LEU A 82 -5.89 3.43 -13.55
C LEU A 82 -6.69 2.53 -14.51
N ASN A 83 -7.35 1.52 -13.97
CA ASN A 83 -8.22 0.59 -14.69
C ASN A 83 -7.49 -0.26 -15.74
N LYS A 84 -6.18 -0.47 -15.56
CA LYS A 84 -5.37 -1.33 -16.44
C LYS A 84 -4.86 -2.58 -15.73
N GLY A 85 -5.39 -2.87 -14.53
CA GLY A 85 -5.01 -4.06 -13.78
C GLY A 85 -3.74 -3.92 -12.94
N ILE A 86 -3.13 -2.74 -12.89
CA ILE A 86 -1.90 -2.52 -12.14
C ILE A 86 -2.14 -2.65 -10.62
N GLY A 87 -3.20 -2.05 -10.12
CA GLY A 87 -3.57 -2.14 -8.70
C GLY A 87 -3.82 -3.59 -8.28
N LYS A 88 -4.53 -4.35 -9.11
CA LYS A 88 -4.78 -5.77 -8.87
C LYS A 88 -3.47 -6.55 -8.82
N SER A 89 -2.57 -6.31 -9.76
CA SER A 89 -1.27 -6.99 -9.82
C SER A 89 -0.42 -6.70 -8.59
N LEU A 90 -0.39 -5.44 -8.15
CA LEU A 90 0.33 -5.05 -6.94
C LEU A 90 -0.28 -5.69 -5.69
N LEU A 91 -1.61 -5.74 -5.61
CA LEU A 91 -2.28 -6.40 -4.51
C LEU A 91 -1.97 -7.91 -4.47
N GLU A 92 -1.97 -8.57 -5.62
CA GLU A 92 -1.65 -10.00 -5.70
C GLU A 92 -0.23 -10.29 -5.20
N VAL A 93 0.74 -9.44 -5.52
CA VAL A 93 2.11 -9.59 -5.03
C VAL A 93 2.17 -9.40 -3.51
N ALA A 94 1.43 -8.42 -2.98
CA ALA A 94 1.35 -8.21 -1.53
C ALA A 94 0.76 -9.43 -0.82
N LEU A 95 -0.28 -10.04 -1.39
CA LEU A 95 -0.90 -11.25 -0.84
C LEU A 95 0.06 -12.44 -0.87
N LYS A 96 0.84 -12.59 -1.94
CA LYS A 96 1.87 -13.64 -2.01
C LYS A 96 2.94 -13.43 -0.95
N TYR A 97 3.36 -12.18 -0.76
CA TYR A 97 4.33 -11.84 0.28
C TYR A 97 3.80 -12.23 1.67
N ALA A 98 2.57 -11.86 1.96
CA ALA A 98 1.95 -12.18 3.25
C ALA A 98 1.85 -13.69 3.47
N LYS A 99 1.50 -14.43 2.43
CA LYS A 99 1.44 -15.91 2.50
C LYS A 99 2.81 -16.51 2.81
N LYS A 100 3.87 -16.03 2.15
CA LYS A 100 5.23 -16.49 2.40
C LYS A 100 5.72 -16.17 3.81
N SER A 101 5.25 -15.06 4.38
CA SER A 101 5.61 -14.65 5.73
C SER A 101 4.99 -15.54 6.81
N GLY A 102 4.06 -16.42 6.45
CA GLY A 102 3.36 -17.28 7.40
C GLY A 102 2.31 -16.57 8.23
N LYS A 103 1.96 -15.36 7.87
CA LYS A 103 0.94 -14.59 8.59
C LYS A 103 -0.45 -15.06 8.20
N LYS A 104 -1.43 -14.83 9.06
CA LYS A 104 -2.81 -15.33 8.87
C LYS A 104 -3.69 -14.40 8.07
N GLU A 105 -3.38 -13.11 8.06
CA GLU A 105 -4.21 -12.13 7.35
C GLU A 105 -3.39 -10.94 6.87
N ILE A 106 -3.97 -10.21 5.93
CA ILE A 106 -3.44 -8.94 5.47
C ILE A 106 -4.46 -7.85 5.84
N SER A 107 -3.97 -6.73 6.32
CA SER A 107 -4.80 -5.62 6.83
C SER A 107 -4.50 -4.35 6.05
N VAL A 108 -5.52 -3.53 5.81
CA VAL A 108 -5.38 -2.21 5.19
C VAL A 108 -6.29 -1.22 5.92
N THR A 109 -5.86 0.03 6.02
CA THR A 109 -6.68 1.10 6.59
C THR A 109 -7.06 2.07 5.49
N VAL A 110 -8.37 2.34 5.36
CA VAL A 110 -8.93 3.18 4.28
C VAL A 110 -9.78 4.27 4.91
N GLY A 111 -9.65 5.52 4.42
CA GLY A 111 -10.55 6.60 4.84
C GLY A 111 -11.97 6.31 4.41
N GLU A 112 -12.93 6.53 5.31
CA GLU A 112 -14.35 6.28 5.03
C GLU A 112 -14.85 7.04 3.79
N GLU A 113 -14.34 8.24 3.56
CA GLU A 113 -14.74 9.08 2.43
C GLU A 113 -14.08 8.67 1.10
N VAL A 114 -13.10 7.77 1.14
CA VAL A 114 -12.42 7.32 -0.08
C VAL A 114 -13.11 6.07 -0.61
N GLU A 115 -14.30 6.28 -1.17
CA GLU A 115 -15.17 5.19 -1.63
C GLU A 115 -14.53 4.27 -2.67
N GLU A 116 -13.72 4.82 -3.57
CA GLU A 116 -13.04 4.03 -4.60
C GLU A 116 -12.08 3.00 -4.01
N ASN A 117 -11.32 3.40 -2.98
CA ASN A 117 -10.41 2.49 -2.31
C ASN A 117 -11.17 1.43 -1.53
N LEU A 118 -12.23 1.84 -0.84
CA LEU A 118 -13.08 0.91 -0.10
C LEU A 118 -13.67 -0.14 -1.04
N HIS A 119 -14.24 0.32 -2.18
CA HIS A 119 -14.81 -0.58 -3.17
C HIS A 119 -13.76 -1.54 -3.73
N PHE A 120 -12.56 -1.04 -4.04
CA PHE A 120 -11.47 -1.86 -4.56
C PHE A 120 -11.12 -3.01 -3.62
N PHE A 121 -10.88 -2.70 -2.34
CA PHE A 121 -10.48 -3.74 -1.39
C PHE A 121 -11.61 -4.72 -1.09
N CYS A 122 -12.84 -4.24 -0.98
CA CYS A 122 -13.99 -5.12 -0.76
C CYS A 122 -14.20 -6.08 -1.94
N LYS A 123 -13.98 -5.59 -3.16
CA LYS A 123 -14.07 -6.42 -4.37
C LYS A 123 -13.07 -7.59 -4.33
N TYR A 124 -11.89 -7.38 -3.73
CA TYR A 124 -10.86 -8.40 -3.63
C TYR A 124 -10.86 -9.14 -2.30
N GLY A 125 -12.00 -9.17 -1.62
CA GLY A 125 -12.20 -10.06 -0.48
C GLY A 125 -11.86 -9.49 0.89
N PHE A 126 -11.56 -8.22 0.98
CA PHE A 126 -11.34 -7.57 2.28
C PHE A 126 -12.68 -7.29 2.95
N LYS A 127 -12.71 -7.43 4.27
CA LYS A 127 -13.91 -7.19 5.09
C LYS A 127 -13.60 -6.22 6.22
N LEU A 128 -14.58 -5.43 6.61
CA LEU A 128 -14.45 -4.48 7.70
C LEU A 128 -14.20 -5.21 9.02
N LYS A 129 -13.12 -4.83 9.72
CA LYS A 129 -12.78 -5.35 11.04
C LYS A 129 -13.11 -4.36 12.14
N LYS A 130 -12.74 -3.10 11.98
CA LYS A 130 -13.00 -2.05 12.96
C LYS A 130 -12.92 -0.66 12.35
N GLU A 131 -13.41 0.33 13.10
CA GLU A 131 -13.35 1.73 12.72
C GLU A 131 -12.41 2.46 13.68
N LEU A 132 -11.67 3.45 13.16
CA LEU A 132 -10.78 4.30 13.94
C LEU A 132 -11.20 5.74 13.73
N GLN A 133 -11.34 6.51 14.84
CA GLN A 133 -11.71 7.91 14.77
C GLN A 133 -10.47 8.77 15.04
N ASP A 134 -10.27 9.81 14.21
CA ASP A 134 -9.21 10.81 14.38
C ASP A 134 -7.78 10.26 14.43
N LYS A 135 -7.53 9.05 13.91
CA LYS A 135 -6.19 8.45 14.00
C LYS A 135 -5.16 9.14 13.09
N TYR A 136 -5.53 9.38 11.83
CA TYR A 136 -4.63 9.98 10.84
C TYR A 136 -5.00 11.41 10.51
N ARG A 137 -6.29 11.72 10.55
CA ARG A 137 -6.80 13.05 10.23
C ARG A 137 -7.91 13.39 11.21
N GLU A 138 -7.81 14.57 11.81
CA GLU A 138 -8.84 15.05 12.75
C GLU A 138 -10.22 15.11 12.08
N GLY A 139 -11.23 14.63 12.79
CA GLY A 139 -12.60 14.63 12.30
C GLY A 139 -12.90 13.58 11.22
N LYS A 140 -11.95 12.70 10.92
CA LYS A 140 -12.12 11.68 9.89
C LYS A 140 -12.13 10.29 10.49
N LYS A 141 -12.99 9.44 9.93
CA LYS A 141 -13.07 8.03 10.30
C LYS A 141 -12.26 7.20 9.32
N GLU A 142 -11.46 6.27 9.85
CA GLU A 142 -10.70 5.32 9.05
C GLU A 142 -11.27 3.93 9.28
N LEU A 143 -11.33 3.14 8.22
CA LEU A 143 -11.86 1.78 8.27
C LEU A 143 -10.71 0.79 8.14
N VAL A 144 -10.61 -0.15 9.09
CA VAL A 144 -9.62 -1.23 9.01
C VAL A 144 -10.28 -2.42 8.36
N LEU A 145 -9.76 -2.80 7.20
CA LEU A 145 -10.24 -3.94 6.44
C LEU A 145 -9.22 -5.06 6.51
N VAL A 146 -9.68 -6.30 6.55
CA VAL A 146 -8.80 -7.47 6.59
C VAL A 146 -9.24 -8.52 5.60
N ARG A 147 -8.26 -9.29 5.10
CA ARG A 147 -8.50 -10.46 4.29
C ARG A 147 -7.68 -11.61 4.86
N GLU A 148 -8.33 -12.76 5.06
CA GLU A 148 -7.64 -13.97 5.51
C GLU A 148 -6.75 -14.51 4.41
N ILE A 149 -5.60 -15.04 4.81
CA ILE A 149 -4.64 -15.66 3.90
C ILE A 149 -4.83 -17.17 3.99
N LYS A 150 -5.14 -17.79 2.87
CA LYS A 150 -5.39 -19.24 2.80
C LYS A 150 -4.27 -19.97 2.08
#